data_765d888e1703238c40276708aa6c40c0
#
_entry.id   765d888e1703238c40276708aa6c40c0
#
_cell.length_a   1.000
_cell.length_b   1.000
_cell.length_c   1.000
_cell.angle_alpha   90.00
_cell.angle_beta   90.00
_cell.angle_gamma   90.00
#
_symmetry.space_group_name_H-M   'P 1'
#
loop_
_entity.id
_entity.type
_entity.pdbx_description
1 polymer ?
#
loop_
_entity_poly.entity_id
_entity_poly.type
_entity_poly.pdbx_seq_one_letter_code
_entity_poly.pdbx_strand_id
1 'polypeptide(L)'
;LWRMPAYATRDVTIEKNGEDLIAKSGDDKIAIPASKAKALTEGGYVGKEVVLGIRPEDIYDSQMFIDASPNTTLQAKIHVYELLGAEVYLYFDYNDTQLTARVDPRTTAKAGDTIKFALDMEHAHFFDKDTELTITN
;
A
#
# COMPACT_ATOMS: atom_id res chain seq x y z
N LEU A 1 8.40 20.63 -4.57
CA LEU A 1 8.81 19.25 -4.40
C LEU A 1 8.20 18.37 -5.45
N TRP A 2 8.98 17.42 -5.87
CA TRP A 2 8.52 16.48 -6.87
C TRP A 2 7.60 15.43 -6.25
N ARG A 3 6.46 15.25 -6.85
CA ARG A 3 5.51 14.22 -6.43
C ARG A 3 5.57 13.05 -7.39
N MET A 4 5.26 11.88 -6.90
CA MET A 4 5.26 10.65 -7.68
C MET A 4 3.83 10.28 -8.05
N PRO A 5 3.29 10.83 -9.18
CA PRO A 5 1.88 10.62 -9.52
C PRO A 5 1.54 9.15 -9.80
N ALA A 6 2.56 8.32 -10.07
CA ALA A 6 2.34 6.89 -10.29
C ALA A 6 2.15 6.10 -9.00
N TYR A 7 2.39 6.72 -7.82
CA TYR A 7 2.18 6.06 -6.55
C TYR A 7 0.78 6.35 -6.01
N ALA A 8 0.15 5.32 -5.46
CA ALA A 8 -0.94 5.50 -4.55
C ALA A 8 -0.33 5.84 -3.18
N THR A 9 -0.76 6.92 -2.55
CA THR A 9 -0.17 7.38 -1.29
C THR A 9 -1.19 7.39 -0.17
N ARG A 10 -0.73 7.05 1.02
CA ARG A 10 -1.57 7.01 2.22
C ARG A 10 -0.76 7.42 3.44
N ASP A 11 -1.32 8.30 4.27
CA ASP A 11 -0.73 8.63 5.56
C ASP A 11 -0.89 7.43 6.51
N VAL A 12 0.21 7.03 7.13
CA VAL A 12 0.23 5.91 8.08
C VAL A 12 1.05 6.29 9.29
N THR A 13 0.77 5.66 10.43
CA THR A 13 1.55 5.85 11.65
C THR A 13 2.46 4.64 11.84
N ILE A 14 3.74 4.90 12.08
CA ILE A 14 4.71 3.82 12.32
C ILE A 14 4.66 3.45 13.80
N GLU A 15 4.38 2.18 14.08
CA GLU A 15 4.29 1.67 15.45
C GLU A 15 5.11 0.41 15.62
N LYS A 16 5.54 0.17 16.85
CA LYS A 16 6.22 -1.08 17.19
C LYS A 16 5.19 -2.18 17.46
N ASN A 17 5.53 -3.38 17.00
CA ASN A 17 4.79 -4.59 17.28
C ASN A 17 5.81 -5.64 17.75
N GLY A 18 6.16 -5.60 19.04
CA GLY A 18 7.29 -6.37 19.52
C GLY A 18 8.60 -5.80 19.00
N GLU A 19 9.39 -6.61 18.31
CA GLU A 19 10.62 -6.18 17.66
C GLU A 19 10.40 -5.69 16.24
N ASP A 20 9.19 -5.91 15.71
CA ASP A 20 8.85 -5.54 14.34
C ASP A 20 8.17 -4.17 14.31
N LEU A 21 8.08 -3.60 13.09
CA LEU A 21 7.33 -2.38 12.87
C LEU A 21 6.10 -2.66 12.03
N ILE A 22 5.05 -1.90 12.28
CA ILE A 22 3.85 -1.90 11.46
C ILE A 22 3.51 -0.48 11.03
N ALA A 23 2.83 -0.39 9.89
CA ALA A 23 2.23 0.85 9.42
C ALA A 23 0.75 0.76 9.76
N LYS A 24 0.28 1.64 10.64
CA LYS A 24 -1.12 1.64 11.05
C LYS A 24 -1.89 2.62 10.19
N SER A 25 -2.96 2.13 9.56
CA SER A 25 -3.87 2.94 8.77
C SER A 25 -5.29 2.63 9.24
N GLY A 26 -5.91 3.58 9.95
CA GLY A 26 -7.18 3.30 10.61
C GLY A 26 -7.03 2.16 11.61
N ASP A 27 -7.82 1.12 11.45
CA ASP A 27 -7.75 -0.08 12.28
C ASP A 27 -6.84 -1.15 11.72
N ASP A 28 -6.33 -0.95 10.50
CA ASP A 28 -5.48 -1.92 9.84
C ASP A 28 -4.02 -1.75 10.24
N LYS A 29 -3.33 -2.87 10.36
CA LYS A 29 -1.92 -2.91 10.72
C LYS A 29 -1.17 -3.65 9.61
N ILE A 30 -0.36 -2.92 8.86
CA ILE A 30 0.36 -3.45 7.72
C ILE A 30 1.79 -3.73 8.14
N ALA A 31 2.24 -4.98 7.98
CA ALA A 31 3.59 -5.37 8.37
C ALA A 31 4.63 -4.65 7.51
N ILE A 32 5.69 -4.18 8.14
CA ILE A 32 6.80 -3.50 7.46
C ILE A 32 7.97 -4.45 7.37
N PRO A 33 8.51 -4.71 6.16
CA PRO A 33 9.69 -5.57 6.02
C PRO A 33 10.88 -5.04 6.80
N ALA A 34 11.73 -5.95 7.28
CA ALA A 34 12.90 -5.58 8.07
C ALA A 34 13.82 -4.60 7.35
N SER A 35 13.95 -4.72 6.02
CA SER A 35 14.78 -3.82 5.22
C SER A 35 14.30 -2.37 5.30
N LYS A 36 12.99 -2.16 5.40
CA LYS A 36 12.40 -0.83 5.52
C LYS A 36 12.35 -0.35 6.96
N ALA A 37 12.11 -1.28 7.89
CA ALA A 37 12.01 -0.97 9.31
C ALA A 37 13.29 -0.36 9.87
N LYS A 38 14.44 -0.80 9.38
CA LYS A 38 15.73 -0.27 9.82
C LYS A 38 15.85 1.24 9.56
N ALA A 39 15.54 1.67 8.35
CA ALA A 39 15.63 3.08 7.97
C ALA A 39 14.63 3.93 8.77
N LEU A 40 13.42 3.41 8.98
CA LEU A 40 12.42 4.13 9.77
C LEU A 40 12.84 4.28 11.23
N THR A 41 13.44 3.24 11.81
CA THR A 41 13.93 3.28 13.19
C THR A 41 15.08 4.25 13.33
N GLU A 42 16.07 4.15 12.45
CA GLU A 42 17.25 5.01 12.48
C GLU A 42 16.92 6.49 12.24
N GLY A 43 15.90 6.75 11.44
CA GLY A 43 15.45 8.10 11.17
C GLY A 43 14.56 8.70 12.25
N GLY A 44 14.20 7.93 13.28
CA GLY A 44 13.38 8.43 14.38
C GLY A 44 11.89 8.53 14.04
N TYR A 45 11.41 7.73 13.11
CA TYR A 45 10.01 7.81 12.67
C TYR A 45 9.05 6.92 13.45
N VAL A 46 9.54 6.10 14.37
CA VAL A 46 8.66 5.27 15.20
C VAL A 46 7.77 6.17 16.05
N GLY A 47 6.46 5.95 15.98
CA GLY A 47 5.47 6.78 16.66
C GLY A 47 5.02 7.99 15.85
N LYS A 48 5.59 8.18 14.66
CA LYS A 48 5.27 9.33 13.81
C LYS A 48 4.44 8.93 12.60
N GLU A 49 3.74 9.90 12.05
CA GLU A 49 3.00 9.74 10.81
C GLU A 49 3.92 10.01 9.62
N VAL A 50 3.89 9.10 8.66
CA VAL A 50 4.65 9.20 7.42
C VAL A 50 3.73 8.90 6.25
N VAL A 51 4.21 9.13 5.03
CA VAL A 51 3.46 8.81 3.82
C VAL A 51 3.96 7.48 3.27
N LEU A 52 3.05 6.53 3.13
CA LEU A 52 3.31 5.27 2.45
C LEU A 52 2.95 5.44 0.98
N GLY A 53 3.90 5.15 0.09
CA GLY A 53 3.67 5.16 -1.35
C GLY A 53 3.87 3.78 -1.93
N ILE A 54 2.92 3.35 -2.76
CA ILE A 54 3.00 2.06 -3.44
C ILE A 54 2.50 2.22 -4.87
N ARG A 55 3.18 1.58 -5.81
CA ARG A 55 2.80 1.65 -7.22
C ARG A 55 1.63 0.74 -7.51
N PRO A 56 0.77 1.10 -8.47
CA PRO A 56 -0.38 0.26 -8.80
C PRO A 56 -0.01 -1.18 -9.16
N GLU A 57 1.12 -1.40 -9.82
CA GLU A 57 1.58 -2.74 -10.20
C GLU A 57 2.04 -3.59 -9.01
N ASP A 58 2.23 -2.98 -7.85
CA ASP A 58 2.65 -3.67 -6.62
C ASP A 58 1.47 -3.96 -5.69
N ILE A 59 0.25 -3.76 -6.17
CA ILE A 59 -0.98 -4.11 -5.47
C ILE A 59 -1.65 -5.23 -6.26
N TYR A 60 -1.83 -6.40 -5.62
CA TYR A 60 -2.30 -7.60 -6.29
C TYR A 60 -3.68 -8.02 -5.79
N ASP A 61 -4.53 -8.50 -6.71
CA ASP A 61 -5.82 -9.11 -6.37
C ASP A 61 -5.77 -10.64 -6.44
N SER A 62 -4.62 -11.20 -6.78
CA SER A 62 -4.44 -12.65 -6.93
C SER A 62 -4.52 -13.36 -5.59
N GLN A 63 -5.29 -14.45 -5.53
CA GLN A 63 -5.44 -15.25 -4.32
C GLN A 63 -4.09 -15.80 -3.84
N MET A 64 -3.21 -16.15 -4.77
CA MET A 64 -1.88 -16.64 -4.43
C MET A 64 -1.07 -15.63 -3.63
N PHE A 65 -1.08 -14.37 -4.06
CA PHE A 65 -0.37 -13.31 -3.34
C PHE A 65 -1.04 -12.97 -2.02
N ILE A 66 -2.37 -12.99 -1.99
CA ILE A 66 -3.14 -12.73 -0.77
C ILE A 66 -2.82 -13.79 0.29
N ASP A 67 -2.81 -15.05 -0.10
CA ASP A 67 -2.51 -16.15 0.82
C ASP A 67 -1.06 -16.11 1.32
N ALA A 68 -0.15 -15.64 0.47
CA ALA A 68 1.28 -15.52 0.82
C ALA A 68 1.58 -14.31 1.69
N SER A 69 0.67 -13.34 1.78
CA SER A 69 0.93 -12.05 2.42
C SER A 69 -0.20 -11.63 3.36
N PRO A 70 -0.57 -12.47 4.35
CA PRO A 70 -1.73 -12.16 5.20
C PRO A 70 -1.56 -10.88 6.02
N ASN A 71 -0.32 -10.51 6.34
CA ASN A 71 -0.04 -9.33 7.16
C ASN A 71 0.10 -8.03 6.35
N THR A 72 -0.04 -8.10 5.04
CA THR A 72 0.04 -6.95 4.14
C THR A 72 -1.15 -6.91 3.18
N THR A 73 -2.27 -7.49 3.60
CA THR A 73 -3.49 -7.57 2.80
C THR A 73 -4.53 -6.60 3.34
N LEU A 74 -5.18 -5.88 2.43
CA LEU A 74 -6.25 -4.95 2.73
C LEU A 74 -7.54 -5.46 2.12
N GLN A 75 -8.68 -5.02 2.66
CA GLN A 75 -9.98 -5.29 2.07
C GLN A 75 -10.63 -3.97 1.69
N ALA A 76 -11.11 -3.87 0.46
CA ALA A 76 -11.68 -2.62 -0.02
C ALA A 76 -12.71 -2.87 -1.12
N LYS A 77 -13.57 -1.88 -1.32
CA LYS A 77 -14.61 -1.91 -2.35
C LYS A 77 -14.12 -1.22 -3.60
N ILE A 78 -14.25 -1.89 -4.74
CA ILE A 78 -13.88 -1.34 -6.04
C ILE A 78 -14.97 -0.40 -6.50
N HIS A 79 -14.59 0.82 -6.86
CA HIS A 79 -15.52 1.80 -7.43
C HIS A 79 -15.56 1.77 -8.93
N VAL A 80 -14.38 1.63 -9.56
CA VAL A 80 -14.24 1.70 -11.01
C VAL A 80 -13.33 0.59 -11.48
N TYR A 81 -13.75 -0.05 -12.55
CA TYR A 81 -12.96 -1.01 -13.32
C TYR A 81 -12.69 -0.37 -14.68
N GLU A 82 -11.43 -0.33 -15.07
CA GLU A 82 -11.05 0.31 -16.33
C GLU A 82 -10.07 -0.57 -17.09
N LEU A 83 -10.42 -0.90 -18.33
CA LEU A 83 -9.55 -1.66 -19.21
C LEU A 83 -8.84 -0.68 -20.14
N LEU A 84 -7.53 -0.56 -20.00
CA LEU A 84 -6.70 0.32 -20.82
C LEU A 84 -5.67 -0.52 -21.55
N GLY A 85 -5.91 -0.75 -22.86
CA GLY A 85 -5.07 -1.63 -23.63
C GLY A 85 -5.15 -3.06 -23.11
N ALA A 86 -4.01 -3.60 -22.69
CA ALA A 86 -3.91 -4.96 -22.16
C ALA A 86 -3.89 -4.99 -20.65
N GLU A 87 -4.19 -3.88 -19.97
CA GLU A 87 -4.08 -3.79 -18.51
C GLU A 87 -5.41 -3.37 -17.91
N VAL A 88 -5.71 -3.91 -16.73
CA VAL A 88 -6.89 -3.55 -15.95
C VAL A 88 -6.47 -2.72 -14.74
N TYR A 89 -7.15 -1.61 -14.55
CA TYR A 89 -6.98 -0.75 -13.39
C TYR A 89 -8.23 -0.82 -12.53
N LEU A 90 -8.02 -1.10 -11.23
CA LEU A 90 -9.09 -1.14 -10.24
C LEU A 90 -8.91 0.05 -9.31
N TYR A 91 -9.90 0.92 -9.27
CA TYR A 91 -9.89 2.09 -8.37
C TYR A 91 -10.76 1.76 -7.17
N PHE A 92 -10.20 1.91 -5.99
CA PHE A 92 -10.90 1.56 -4.76
C PHE A 92 -10.61 2.57 -3.67
N ASP A 93 -11.54 2.72 -2.74
CA ASP A 93 -11.36 3.57 -1.57
C ASP A 93 -10.87 2.74 -0.41
N TYR A 94 -9.84 3.24 0.25
CA TYR A 94 -9.29 2.64 1.44
C TYR A 94 -9.12 3.73 2.49
N ASN A 95 -9.94 3.69 3.55
CA ASN A 95 -9.92 4.67 4.64
C ASN A 95 -9.90 6.12 4.11
N ASP A 96 -10.88 6.45 3.27
CA ASP A 96 -11.08 7.78 2.68
C ASP A 96 -10.00 8.24 1.70
N THR A 97 -9.14 7.32 1.27
CA THR A 97 -8.13 7.61 0.25
C THR A 97 -8.36 6.70 -0.95
N GLN A 98 -8.37 7.28 -2.14
CA GLN A 98 -8.49 6.50 -3.36
C GLN A 98 -7.14 5.89 -3.72
N LEU A 99 -7.12 4.59 -3.89
CA LEU A 99 -5.95 3.84 -4.34
C LEU A 99 -6.25 3.19 -5.69
N THR A 100 -5.21 2.84 -6.41
CA THR A 100 -5.32 2.21 -7.72
C THR A 100 -4.45 0.96 -7.76
N ALA A 101 -5.01 -0.16 -8.20
CA ALA A 101 -4.27 -1.38 -8.46
C ALA A 101 -4.27 -1.65 -9.96
N ARG A 102 -3.12 -2.07 -10.50
CA ARG A 102 -3.01 -2.54 -11.88
C ARG A 102 -2.89 -4.06 -11.83
N VAL A 103 -3.88 -4.73 -12.38
CA VAL A 103 -4.00 -6.18 -12.26
C VAL A 103 -4.10 -6.86 -13.62
N ASP A 104 -3.96 -8.18 -13.61
CA ASP A 104 -4.03 -8.99 -14.83
C ASP A 104 -5.42 -8.86 -15.46
N PRO A 105 -5.52 -8.77 -16.81
CA PRO A 105 -6.81 -8.69 -17.49
C PRO A 105 -7.73 -9.90 -17.26
N ARG A 106 -7.18 -11.01 -16.76
CA ARG A 106 -7.98 -12.20 -16.42
C ARG A 106 -8.70 -12.09 -15.09
N THR A 107 -8.56 -10.95 -14.41
CA THR A 107 -9.24 -10.74 -13.13
C THR A 107 -10.74 -10.89 -13.29
N THR A 108 -11.39 -11.47 -12.27
CA THR A 108 -12.84 -11.54 -12.19
C THR A 108 -13.43 -10.39 -11.38
N ALA A 109 -12.59 -9.51 -10.86
CA ALA A 109 -13.01 -8.37 -10.07
C ALA A 109 -13.72 -7.33 -10.94
N LYS A 110 -14.73 -6.69 -10.36
CA LYS A 110 -15.52 -5.68 -11.08
C LYS A 110 -16.00 -4.61 -10.11
N ALA A 111 -16.46 -3.51 -10.66
CA ALA A 111 -16.99 -2.40 -9.87
C ALA A 111 -18.12 -2.89 -8.95
N GLY A 112 -18.10 -2.46 -7.71
CA GLY A 112 -19.06 -2.85 -6.70
C GLY A 112 -18.59 -4.02 -5.83
N ASP A 113 -17.60 -4.78 -6.27
CA ASP A 113 -17.07 -5.91 -5.48
C ASP A 113 -16.23 -5.39 -4.33
N THR A 114 -16.33 -6.08 -3.19
CA THR A 114 -15.42 -5.89 -2.05
C THR A 114 -14.47 -7.07 -2.04
N ILE A 115 -13.19 -6.81 -2.26
CA ILE A 115 -12.20 -7.86 -2.38
C ILE A 115 -10.97 -7.54 -1.53
N LYS A 116 -10.09 -8.52 -1.40
CA LYS A 116 -8.80 -8.34 -0.74
C LYS A 116 -7.74 -7.96 -1.76
N PHE A 117 -6.84 -7.08 -1.34
CA PHE A 117 -5.67 -6.68 -2.12
C PHE A 117 -4.42 -6.95 -1.29
N ALA A 118 -3.44 -7.61 -1.89
CA ALA A 118 -2.14 -7.82 -1.27
C ALA A 118 -1.19 -6.71 -1.70
N LEU A 119 -0.48 -6.12 -0.75
CA LEU A 119 0.51 -5.08 -1.02
C LEU A 119 1.90 -5.69 -1.01
N ASP A 120 2.68 -5.43 -2.05
CA ASP A 120 4.09 -5.83 -2.07
C ASP A 120 4.90 -4.77 -1.32
N MET A 121 5.01 -4.94 -0.01
CA MET A 121 5.67 -3.96 0.85
C MET A 121 7.19 -3.89 0.65
N GLU A 122 7.80 -4.90 0.03
CA GLU A 122 9.21 -4.81 -0.35
C GLU A 122 9.45 -3.73 -1.39
N HIS A 123 8.44 -3.43 -2.22
CA HIS A 123 8.49 -2.38 -3.23
C HIS A 123 7.83 -1.08 -2.79
N ALA A 124 7.35 -1.02 -1.56
CA ALA A 124 6.75 0.20 -1.02
C ALA A 124 7.83 1.21 -0.65
N HIS A 125 7.43 2.48 -0.63
CA HIS A 125 8.32 3.56 -0.23
C HIS A 125 7.67 4.33 0.91
N PHE A 126 8.50 4.85 1.80
CA PHE A 126 8.04 5.73 2.86
C PHE A 126 8.66 7.10 2.68
N PHE A 127 7.85 8.13 2.85
CA PHE A 127 8.28 9.52 2.66
C PHE A 127 8.02 10.30 3.94
N ASP A 128 8.92 11.24 4.24
CA ASP A 128 8.71 12.18 5.33
C ASP A 128 7.48 13.05 4.99
N LYS A 129 6.55 13.14 5.92
CA LYS A 129 5.28 13.84 5.68
C LYS A 129 5.48 15.34 5.45
N ASP A 130 6.44 15.95 6.14
CA ASP A 130 6.67 17.39 6.07
C ASP A 130 7.56 17.78 4.90
N THR A 131 8.65 17.03 4.68
CA THR A 131 9.64 17.36 3.64
C THR A 131 9.35 16.66 2.31
N GLU A 132 8.54 15.61 2.32
CA GLU A 132 8.26 14.72 1.19
C GLU A 132 9.51 13.99 0.66
N LEU A 133 10.60 14.00 1.43
CA LEU A 133 11.81 13.27 1.07
C LEU A 133 11.64 11.78 1.35
N THR A 134 12.28 10.96 0.52
CA THR A 134 12.25 9.52 0.67
C THR A 134 12.98 9.08 1.92
N ILE A 135 12.32 8.27 2.77
CA ILE A 135 12.93 7.68 3.94
C ILE A 135 13.51 6.30 3.56
N THR A 136 12.74 5.52 2.82
CA THR A 136 13.14 4.18 2.36
C THR A 136 12.89 4.02 0.88
N ASN A 137 13.71 3.24 0.26
CA ASN A 137 13.53 2.83 -1.13
C ASN A 137 13.03 1.40 -1.21
#